data_75b341bd16ba1ef5183b4c6315d92025
#
_entry.id   75b341bd16ba1ef5183b4c6315d92025
#
_cell.length_a   1.000
_cell.length_b   1.000
_cell.length_c   1.000
_cell.angle_alpha   90.00
_cell.angle_beta   90.00
_cell.angle_gamma   90.00
#
_symmetry.space_group_name_H-M   'P 1'
#
loop_
_entity.id
_entity.type
_entity.pdbx_description
1 polymer ?
#
loop_
_entity_poly.entity_id
_entity_poly.type
_entity_poly.pdbx_seq_one_letter_code
_entity_poly.pdbx_strand_id
1 'polypeptide(L)'
;MVDLAVIVVTYNSADHLDRLLASLDAALGGLRARIVVVDNNSTDDTVALLRRNGRAEVVAQRDNRGYAAAINVGLQRTAEVPAVLVLNPDLTLGAGSIRRLLAASKEPGIGIVVPQMRTPDGAVYRSLRREPTVGRAFGTAMVGGRVAGRFPRLSETVGDDRSYLERRDVDWATGAAMLLTRSCLDATGRWDETFFLYSEETDFAARARSAGFRILYEPAAVVTHVGGDSMVSPRLRSMLVVNRLRYFRRRHGPLRSIAFFTAVLWNELTRGVLGNRAARAAARALVSPSARPVELACSDRLVPR
;
A
#
# COMPACT_ATOMS: atom_id res chain seq x y z
N MET A 1 19.51 22.90 -1.79
CA MET A 1 19.46 21.45 -1.52
C MET A 1 18.00 21.00 -1.56
N VAL A 2 17.68 19.84 -2.09
CA VAL A 2 16.31 19.29 -2.12
C VAL A 2 16.02 18.63 -0.77
N ASP A 3 14.85 18.89 -0.17
CA ASP A 3 14.50 18.40 1.16
C ASP A 3 13.98 16.97 1.13
N LEU A 4 13.26 16.60 0.05
CA LEU A 4 12.74 15.25 -0.18
C LEU A 4 12.43 15.01 -1.66
N ALA A 5 12.20 13.76 -2.04
CA ALA A 5 11.55 13.44 -3.30
C ALA A 5 10.11 12.98 -3.09
N VAL A 6 9.27 13.22 -4.08
CA VAL A 6 7.90 12.68 -4.16
C VAL A 6 7.85 11.78 -5.39
N ILE A 7 7.56 10.50 -5.18
CA ILE A 7 7.32 9.52 -6.25
C ILE A 7 5.82 9.25 -6.33
N VAL A 8 5.23 9.52 -7.49
CA VAL A 8 3.84 9.16 -7.77
C VAL A 8 3.83 8.02 -8.79
N VAL A 9 3.11 6.95 -8.51
CA VAL A 9 2.92 5.86 -9.46
C VAL A 9 1.56 6.00 -10.10
N THR A 10 1.48 6.06 -11.43
CA THR A 10 0.23 6.22 -12.18
C THR A 10 -0.05 5.01 -13.09
N TYR A 11 -1.32 4.70 -13.27
CA TYR A 11 -1.85 3.81 -14.29
C TYR A 11 -3.32 4.15 -14.56
N ASN A 12 -3.62 4.70 -15.73
CA ASN A 12 -4.96 5.19 -16.13
C ASN A 12 -5.55 6.11 -15.03
N SER A 13 -4.86 7.20 -14.75
CA SER A 13 -5.12 8.05 -13.57
C SER A 13 -5.50 9.48 -13.94
N ALA A 14 -5.87 9.76 -15.19
CA ALA A 14 -6.16 11.10 -15.70
C ALA A 14 -7.14 11.88 -14.80
N ASP A 15 -8.20 11.22 -14.32
CA ASP A 15 -9.28 11.84 -13.52
C ASP A 15 -8.83 12.26 -12.11
N HIS A 16 -7.67 11.82 -11.66
CA HIS A 16 -7.17 12.06 -10.30
C HIS A 16 -6.05 13.10 -10.23
N LEU A 17 -5.30 13.28 -11.31
CA LEU A 17 -4.06 14.05 -11.33
C LEU A 17 -4.23 15.52 -10.95
N ASP A 18 -5.26 16.19 -11.44
CA ASP A 18 -5.46 17.62 -11.17
C ASP A 18 -5.58 17.89 -9.67
N ARG A 19 -6.32 17.05 -8.94
CA ARG A 19 -6.49 17.19 -7.50
C ARG A 19 -5.20 16.93 -6.72
N LEU A 20 -4.47 15.89 -7.09
CA LEU A 20 -3.18 15.59 -6.48
C LEU A 20 -2.20 16.74 -6.70
N LEU A 21 -1.99 17.13 -7.97
CA LEU A 21 -1.02 18.16 -8.35
C LEU A 21 -1.35 19.54 -7.75
N ALA A 22 -2.63 19.91 -7.70
CA ALA A 22 -3.08 21.15 -7.08
C ALA A 22 -2.83 21.20 -5.56
N SER A 23 -2.89 20.03 -4.88
CA SER A 23 -2.67 19.95 -3.43
C SER A 23 -1.20 19.94 -3.00
N LEU A 24 -0.25 19.68 -3.92
CA LEU A 24 1.16 19.49 -3.58
C LEU A 24 1.81 20.71 -2.92
N ASP A 25 1.59 21.91 -3.44
CA ASP A 25 2.26 23.12 -2.91
C ASP A 25 1.86 23.42 -1.47
N ALA A 26 0.56 23.33 -1.21
CA ALA A 26 0.06 23.54 0.14
C ALA A 26 0.54 22.44 1.10
N ALA A 27 0.66 21.20 0.62
CA ALA A 27 1.15 20.08 1.40
C ALA A 27 2.64 20.17 1.72
N LEU A 28 3.46 20.63 0.76
CA LEU A 28 4.89 20.86 0.93
C LEU A 28 5.17 21.96 1.95
N GLY A 29 4.34 23.02 1.99
CA GLY A 29 4.48 24.10 2.98
C GLY A 29 5.86 24.77 2.94
N GLY A 30 6.37 25.03 1.75
CA GLY A 30 7.67 25.69 1.49
C GLY A 30 8.88 24.76 1.37
N LEU A 31 8.73 23.45 1.51
CA LEU A 31 9.79 22.47 1.24
C LEU A 31 10.12 22.40 -0.25
N ARG A 32 11.38 22.17 -0.58
CA ARG A 32 11.85 21.94 -1.95
C ARG A 32 11.80 20.44 -2.23
N ALA A 33 10.91 20.03 -3.14
CA ALA A 33 10.72 18.64 -3.51
C ALA A 33 11.13 18.38 -4.98
N ARG A 34 11.79 17.24 -5.22
CA ARG A 34 11.89 16.64 -6.55
C ARG A 34 10.68 15.76 -6.77
N ILE A 35 9.88 16.03 -7.79
CA ILE A 35 8.67 15.25 -8.09
C ILE A 35 8.97 14.36 -9.29
N VAL A 36 8.82 13.06 -9.12
CA VAL A 36 8.99 12.04 -10.16
C VAL A 36 7.67 11.27 -10.28
N VAL A 37 7.08 11.27 -11.46
CA VAL A 37 5.89 10.46 -11.74
C VAL A 37 6.29 9.31 -12.64
N VAL A 38 6.08 8.08 -12.16
CA VAL A 38 6.33 6.87 -12.94
C VAL A 38 5.00 6.33 -13.43
N ASP A 39 4.80 6.41 -14.73
CA ASP A 39 3.60 5.93 -15.38
C ASP A 39 3.77 4.49 -15.86
N ASN A 40 2.90 3.61 -15.39
CA ASN A 40 2.90 2.17 -15.68
C ASN A 40 2.16 1.84 -17.00
N ASN A 41 2.50 2.55 -18.10
CA ASN A 41 1.91 2.33 -19.42
C ASN A 41 0.40 2.64 -19.46
N SER A 42 0.03 3.85 -19.06
CA SER A 42 -1.36 4.33 -19.18
C SER A 42 -1.79 4.43 -20.66
N THR A 43 -3.06 4.13 -20.90
CA THR A 43 -3.71 4.23 -22.22
C THR A 43 -4.66 5.41 -22.33
N ASP A 44 -4.91 6.10 -21.22
CA ASP A 44 -5.68 7.34 -21.13
C ASP A 44 -4.79 8.59 -21.25
N ASP A 45 -5.33 9.77 -21.00
CA ASP A 45 -4.61 11.05 -21.09
C ASP A 45 -3.61 11.32 -19.95
N THR A 46 -3.35 10.36 -19.05
CA THR A 46 -2.47 10.51 -17.87
C THR A 46 -1.13 11.14 -18.24
N VAL A 47 -0.39 10.55 -19.20
CA VAL A 47 0.94 11.02 -19.58
C VAL A 47 0.89 12.39 -20.25
N ALA A 48 -0.13 12.65 -21.08
CA ALA A 48 -0.32 13.93 -21.74
C ALA A 48 -0.57 15.06 -20.73
N LEU A 49 -1.43 14.82 -19.74
CA LEU A 49 -1.72 15.75 -18.64
C LEU A 49 -0.48 16.07 -17.81
N LEU A 50 0.29 15.05 -17.43
CA LEU A 50 1.52 15.21 -16.65
C LEU A 50 2.58 16.05 -17.39
N ARG A 51 2.80 15.77 -18.68
CA ARG A 51 3.76 16.53 -19.51
C ARG A 51 3.35 17.98 -19.71
N ARG A 52 2.04 18.23 -19.89
CA ARG A 52 1.50 19.59 -20.01
C ARG A 52 1.63 20.38 -18.70
N ASN A 53 1.49 19.75 -17.55
CA ASN A 53 1.65 20.40 -16.25
C ASN A 53 3.10 20.84 -16.00
N GLY A 54 4.11 20.09 -16.47
CA GLY A 54 5.53 20.46 -16.45
C GLY A 54 6.21 20.49 -15.08
N ARG A 55 5.51 20.10 -13.99
CA ARG A 55 6.03 20.17 -12.61
C ARG A 55 6.83 18.95 -12.18
N ALA A 56 6.64 17.84 -12.86
CA ALA A 56 7.23 16.55 -12.51
C ALA A 56 8.12 16.00 -13.62
N GLU A 57 9.17 15.30 -13.24
CA GLU A 57 9.86 14.39 -14.14
C GLU A 57 8.96 13.20 -14.44
N VAL A 58 8.55 13.01 -15.68
CA VAL A 58 7.64 11.93 -16.09
C VAL A 58 8.43 10.78 -16.71
N VAL A 59 8.36 9.61 -16.10
CA VAL A 59 8.98 8.38 -16.58
C VAL A 59 7.88 7.43 -17.06
N ALA A 60 7.57 7.47 -18.36
CA ALA A 60 6.59 6.58 -18.98
C ALA A 60 7.23 5.20 -19.25
N GLN A 61 6.70 4.15 -18.64
CA GLN A 61 7.13 2.77 -18.84
C GLN A 61 6.54 2.22 -20.16
N ARG A 62 7.21 1.23 -20.76
CA ARG A 62 6.73 0.56 -21.97
C ARG A 62 5.68 -0.52 -21.68
N ASP A 63 5.63 -0.99 -20.44
CA ASP A 63 4.74 -2.06 -19.95
C ASP A 63 4.37 -1.79 -18.49
N ASN A 64 3.24 -2.33 -18.05
CA ASN A 64 2.83 -2.29 -16.67
C ASN A 64 3.47 -3.44 -15.90
N ARG A 65 4.52 -3.14 -15.13
CA ARG A 65 5.26 -4.11 -14.31
C ARG A 65 4.81 -4.12 -12.83
N GLY A 66 3.75 -3.40 -12.53
CA GLY A 66 3.18 -3.32 -11.18
C GLY A 66 3.75 -2.20 -10.32
N TYR A 67 3.18 -2.06 -9.12
CA TYR A 67 3.43 -0.92 -8.24
C TYR A 67 4.86 -0.90 -7.69
N ALA A 68 5.34 -2.05 -7.20
CA ALA A 68 6.71 -2.17 -6.68
C ALA A 68 7.78 -1.83 -7.72
N ALA A 69 7.61 -2.29 -8.97
CA ALA A 69 8.54 -2.00 -10.06
C ALA A 69 8.58 -0.51 -10.38
N ALA A 70 7.43 0.15 -10.42
CA ALA A 70 7.35 1.60 -10.65
C ALA A 70 8.01 2.39 -9.50
N ILE A 71 7.79 2.01 -8.25
CA ILE A 71 8.50 2.62 -7.11
C ILE A 71 10.02 2.48 -7.28
N ASN A 72 10.50 1.28 -7.62
CA ASN A 72 11.94 1.05 -7.82
C ASN A 72 12.52 1.92 -8.94
N VAL A 73 11.79 2.15 -10.02
CA VAL A 73 12.19 3.08 -11.09
C VAL A 73 12.27 4.52 -10.57
N GLY A 74 11.29 4.96 -9.80
CA GLY A 74 11.30 6.27 -9.15
C GLY A 74 12.47 6.44 -8.17
N LEU A 75 12.77 5.40 -7.37
CA LEU A 75 13.89 5.41 -6.42
C LEU A 75 15.25 5.59 -7.10
N GLN A 76 15.45 5.03 -8.29
CA GLN A 76 16.68 5.24 -9.08
C GLN A 76 16.89 6.71 -9.49
N ARG A 77 15.80 7.48 -9.62
CA ARG A 77 15.83 8.92 -9.95
C ARG A 77 16.03 9.82 -8.73
N THR A 78 15.97 9.25 -7.53
CA THR A 78 15.94 10.00 -6.26
C THR A 78 17.00 9.52 -5.24
N ALA A 79 18.11 8.97 -5.73
CA ALA A 79 19.13 8.34 -4.87
C ALA A 79 19.77 9.29 -3.85
N GLU A 80 19.89 10.57 -4.17
CA GLU A 80 20.65 11.57 -3.37
C GLU A 80 19.80 12.33 -2.35
N VAL A 81 18.47 12.06 -2.24
CA VAL A 81 17.61 12.80 -1.31
C VAL A 81 17.47 12.09 0.04
N PRO A 82 17.34 12.84 1.16
CA PRO A 82 17.31 12.26 2.52
C PRO A 82 16.04 11.48 2.83
N ALA A 83 14.94 11.76 2.10
CA ALA A 83 13.66 11.07 2.27
C ALA A 83 12.88 11.01 0.97
N VAL A 84 12.07 9.98 0.82
CA VAL A 84 11.21 9.75 -0.35
C VAL A 84 9.76 9.53 0.12
N LEU A 85 8.85 10.31 -0.41
CA LEU A 85 7.41 10.12 -0.23
C LEU A 85 6.84 9.39 -1.45
N VAL A 86 6.32 8.20 -1.26
CA VAL A 86 5.60 7.43 -2.28
C VAL A 86 4.11 7.71 -2.15
N LEU A 87 3.45 8.03 -3.27
CA LEU A 87 2.03 8.40 -3.33
C LEU A 87 1.29 7.66 -4.43
N ASN A 88 0.05 7.30 -4.15
CA ASN A 88 -0.94 6.97 -5.17
C ASN A 88 -1.44 8.25 -5.86
N PRO A 89 -1.95 8.16 -7.11
CA PRO A 89 -2.45 9.33 -7.85
C PRO A 89 -3.82 9.83 -7.39
N ASP A 90 -4.61 9.00 -6.70
CA ASP A 90 -5.98 9.28 -6.24
C ASP A 90 -6.07 9.92 -4.86
N LEU A 91 -5.01 10.65 -4.48
CA LEU A 91 -4.90 11.36 -3.21
C LEU A 91 -5.13 12.87 -3.38
N THR A 92 -5.67 13.47 -2.34
CA THR A 92 -5.61 14.92 -2.09
C THR A 92 -4.86 15.15 -0.79
N LEU A 93 -3.82 15.97 -0.83
CA LEU A 93 -2.92 16.19 0.31
C LEU A 93 -3.39 17.40 1.14
N GLY A 94 -3.50 17.23 2.44
CA GLY A 94 -3.80 18.33 3.34
C GLY A 94 -2.65 19.33 3.48
N ALA A 95 -2.94 20.60 3.73
CA ALA A 95 -1.94 21.65 3.89
C ALA A 95 -0.89 21.29 4.96
N GLY A 96 0.38 21.36 4.61
CA GLY A 96 1.52 21.02 5.47
C GLY A 96 1.65 19.53 5.81
N SER A 97 0.89 18.64 5.19
CA SER A 97 0.96 17.19 5.49
C SER A 97 2.33 16.61 5.19
N ILE A 98 2.95 16.94 4.05
CA ILE A 98 4.29 16.46 3.70
C ILE A 98 5.33 16.99 4.69
N ARG A 99 5.23 18.26 5.08
CA ARG A 99 6.14 18.85 6.07
C ARG A 99 6.05 18.13 7.42
N ARG A 100 4.82 17.74 7.85
CA ARG A 100 4.63 16.99 9.10
C ARG A 100 5.21 15.58 9.02
N LEU A 101 5.01 14.88 7.90
CA LEU A 101 5.62 13.57 7.69
C LEU A 101 7.16 13.65 7.75
N LEU A 102 7.74 14.64 7.05
CA LEU A 102 9.19 14.83 7.04
C LEU A 102 9.72 15.23 8.42
N ALA A 103 9.01 16.04 9.19
CA ALA A 103 9.41 16.37 10.56
C ALA A 103 9.39 15.12 11.47
N ALA A 104 8.35 14.31 11.37
CA ALA A 104 8.21 13.07 12.14
C ALA A 104 9.28 12.02 11.80
N SER A 105 9.74 11.99 10.55
CA SER A 105 10.79 11.04 10.11
C SER A 105 12.18 11.32 10.70
N LYS A 106 12.39 12.49 11.31
CA LYS A 106 13.66 12.86 11.95
C LYS A 106 13.85 12.25 13.34
N GLU A 107 12.81 11.65 13.89
CA GLU A 107 12.93 10.96 15.19
C GLU A 107 13.81 9.71 15.07
N PRO A 108 14.64 9.42 16.08
CA PRO A 108 15.54 8.28 16.05
C PRO A 108 14.82 6.96 15.81
N GLY A 109 15.35 6.14 14.92
CA GLY A 109 14.83 4.81 14.62
C GLY A 109 13.60 4.80 13.72
N ILE A 110 13.06 5.95 13.30
CA ILE A 110 11.96 5.99 12.34
C ILE A 110 12.49 5.74 10.92
N GLY A 111 11.94 4.73 10.27
CA GLY A 111 12.22 4.40 8.88
C GLY A 111 11.09 4.78 7.93
N ILE A 112 9.86 4.66 8.40
CA ILE A 112 8.65 4.89 7.61
C ILE A 112 7.70 5.78 8.41
N VAL A 113 7.10 6.78 7.77
CA VAL A 113 6.01 7.59 8.36
C VAL A 113 4.79 7.52 7.45
N VAL A 114 3.63 7.24 8.03
CA VAL A 114 2.36 7.16 7.31
C VAL A 114 1.35 8.19 7.85
N PRO A 115 0.57 8.84 6.97
CA PRO A 115 -0.39 9.86 7.37
C PRO A 115 -1.71 9.28 7.87
N GLN A 116 -2.53 10.13 8.48
CA GLN A 116 -3.95 9.87 8.60
C GLN A 116 -4.61 9.96 7.21
N MET A 117 -5.23 8.86 6.81
CA MET A 117 -6.06 8.86 5.62
C MET A 117 -7.53 9.13 5.97
N ARG A 118 -8.21 9.88 5.10
CA ARG A 118 -9.64 10.13 5.17
C ARG A 118 -10.30 9.73 3.86
N THR A 119 -11.55 9.35 3.94
CA THR A 119 -12.43 9.18 2.78
C THR A 119 -12.91 10.56 2.28
N PRO A 120 -13.44 10.68 1.06
CA PRO A 120 -13.93 11.97 0.53
C PRO A 120 -15.04 12.61 1.38
N ASP A 121 -15.82 11.84 2.12
CA ASP A 121 -16.82 12.30 3.09
C ASP A 121 -16.23 12.70 4.45
N GLY A 122 -14.90 12.67 4.59
CA GLY A 122 -14.17 13.10 5.78
C GLY A 122 -14.02 12.05 6.88
N ALA A 123 -14.58 10.86 6.72
CA ALA A 123 -14.42 9.78 7.70
C ALA A 123 -12.98 9.24 7.72
N VAL A 124 -12.54 8.67 8.86
CA VAL A 124 -11.23 8.04 8.97
C VAL A 124 -11.17 6.79 8.10
N TYR A 125 -10.27 6.78 7.12
CA TYR A 125 -9.96 5.58 6.37
C TYR A 125 -9.03 4.70 7.20
N ARG A 126 -9.48 3.49 7.54
CA ARG A 126 -8.74 2.57 8.41
C ARG A 126 -7.57 1.94 7.67
N SER A 127 -6.49 2.71 7.53
CA SER A 127 -5.27 2.34 6.79
C SER A 127 -4.27 1.51 7.60
N LEU A 128 -4.32 1.57 8.93
CA LEU A 128 -3.34 0.92 9.79
C LEU A 128 -3.59 -0.59 9.88
N ARG A 129 -2.49 -1.35 9.89
CA ARG A 129 -2.51 -2.81 9.86
C ARG A 129 -1.56 -3.40 10.89
N ARG A 130 -1.92 -4.58 11.36
CA ARG A 130 -1.09 -5.48 12.17
C ARG A 130 -0.50 -6.59 11.30
N GLU A 131 0.61 -7.15 11.72
CA GLU A 131 1.23 -8.30 11.04
C GLU A 131 0.21 -9.43 10.82
N PRO A 132 0.15 -10.02 9.61
CA PRO A 132 -0.70 -11.17 9.33
C PRO A 132 -0.38 -12.37 10.24
N THR A 133 -1.40 -12.94 10.88
CA THR A 133 -1.27 -14.16 11.67
C THR A 133 -2.44 -15.11 11.41
N VAL A 134 -2.24 -16.40 11.68
CA VAL A 134 -3.30 -17.42 11.57
C VAL A 134 -4.52 -17.03 12.42
N GLY A 135 -4.30 -16.61 13.67
CA GLY A 135 -5.39 -16.21 14.56
C GLY A 135 -6.20 -15.02 14.04
N ARG A 136 -5.52 -13.99 13.49
CA ARG A 136 -6.19 -12.83 12.88
C ARG A 136 -6.96 -13.20 11.62
N ALA A 137 -6.44 -14.12 10.82
CA ALA A 137 -7.14 -14.59 9.63
C ALA A 137 -8.43 -15.35 9.99
N PHE A 138 -8.38 -16.29 10.96
CA PHE A 138 -9.57 -16.98 11.45
C PHE A 138 -10.54 -16.03 12.16
N GLY A 139 -10.07 -15.12 13.01
CA GLY A 139 -10.91 -14.14 13.67
C GLY A 139 -11.72 -13.32 12.67
N THR A 140 -11.05 -12.82 11.61
CA THR A 140 -11.73 -12.09 10.53
C THR A 140 -12.73 -12.97 9.78
N ALA A 141 -12.41 -14.24 9.53
CA ALA A 141 -13.29 -15.18 8.84
C ALA A 141 -14.55 -15.53 9.65
N MET A 142 -14.41 -15.63 10.97
CA MET A 142 -15.52 -16.06 11.86
C MET A 142 -16.49 -14.93 12.19
N VAL A 143 -15.98 -13.74 12.56
CA VAL A 143 -16.85 -12.65 13.06
C VAL A 143 -16.94 -11.46 12.09
N GLY A 144 -16.30 -11.55 10.93
CA GLY A 144 -16.27 -10.49 9.92
C GLY A 144 -15.32 -9.34 10.26
N GLY A 145 -14.81 -8.66 9.22
CA GLY A 145 -13.75 -7.65 9.37
C GLY A 145 -14.12 -6.43 10.23
N ARG A 146 -15.39 -6.02 10.24
CA ARG A 146 -15.83 -4.87 11.06
C ARG A 146 -15.75 -5.15 12.56
N VAL A 147 -16.23 -6.32 13.00
CA VAL A 147 -16.19 -6.73 14.41
C VAL A 147 -14.77 -7.11 14.80
N ALA A 148 -14.13 -7.98 14.01
CA ALA A 148 -12.75 -8.42 14.26
C ALA A 148 -11.78 -7.25 14.40
N GLY A 149 -11.92 -6.19 13.60
CA GLY A 149 -11.05 -5.01 13.59
C GLY A 149 -10.92 -4.29 14.93
N ARG A 150 -11.95 -4.39 15.78
CA ARG A 150 -11.94 -3.82 17.15
C ARG A 150 -11.03 -4.59 18.10
N PHE A 151 -10.67 -5.83 17.77
CA PHE A 151 -9.90 -6.70 18.64
C PHE A 151 -8.53 -7.02 18.01
N PRO A 152 -7.41 -6.63 18.64
CA PRO A 152 -6.07 -6.79 18.07
C PRO A 152 -5.68 -8.23 17.70
N ARG A 153 -6.24 -9.21 18.40
CA ARG A 153 -5.96 -10.63 18.16
C ARG A 153 -6.79 -11.25 17.03
N LEU A 154 -7.88 -10.57 16.58
CA LEU A 154 -8.85 -11.12 15.63
C LEU A 154 -8.76 -10.51 14.23
N SER A 155 -8.00 -9.41 14.04
CA SER A 155 -7.89 -8.78 12.71
C SER A 155 -6.54 -8.12 12.48
N GLU A 156 -6.10 -8.15 11.22
CA GLU A 156 -4.98 -7.34 10.73
C GLU A 156 -5.35 -5.86 10.66
N THR A 157 -6.59 -5.53 10.32
CA THR A 157 -7.05 -4.14 10.28
C THR A 157 -7.18 -3.60 11.71
N VAL A 158 -6.59 -2.42 11.94
CA VAL A 158 -6.86 -1.65 13.15
C VAL A 158 -8.21 -0.96 12.98
N GLY A 159 -9.23 -1.48 13.64
CA GLY A 159 -10.62 -0.99 13.50
C GLY A 159 -11.12 -0.17 14.67
N ASP A 160 -10.27 0.10 15.65
CA ASP A 160 -10.56 0.98 16.78
C ASP A 160 -10.23 2.44 16.40
N ASP A 161 -11.23 3.30 16.43
CA ASP A 161 -11.10 4.71 16.01
C ASP A 161 -10.17 5.52 16.93
N ARG A 162 -10.06 5.15 18.22
CA ARG A 162 -9.10 5.76 19.15
C ARG A 162 -7.65 5.58 18.69
N SER A 163 -7.36 4.47 18.02
CA SER A 163 -6.05 4.21 17.44
C SER A 163 -5.62 5.20 16.37
N TYR A 164 -6.53 6.00 15.85
CA TYR A 164 -6.28 7.01 14.83
C TYR A 164 -6.21 8.45 15.37
N LEU A 165 -6.38 8.63 16.69
CA LEU A 165 -6.33 9.97 17.31
C LEU A 165 -4.91 10.39 17.67
N GLU A 166 -4.01 9.44 17.93
CA GLU A 166 -2.69 9.69 18.49
C GLU A 166 -1.59 9.06 17.64
N ARG A 167 -0.39 9.65 17.72
CA ARG A 167 0.84 9.08 17.18
C ARG A 167 1.10 7.71 17.78
N ARG A 168 1.53 6.78 16.95
CA ARG A 168 1.84 5.44 17.39
C ARG A 168 2.70 4.67 16.40
N ASP A 169 3.41 3.69 16.89
CA ASP A 169 4.03 2.67 16.05
C ASP A 169 2.98 1.71 15.52
N VAL A 170 3.17 1.28 14.28
CA VAL A 170 2.31 0.32 13.59
C VAL A 170 3.15 -0.77 12.93
N ASP A 171 2.54 -1.94 12.67
CA ASP A 171 3.28 -3.00 11.99
C ASP A 171 3.44 -2.67 10.49
N TRP A 172 2.40 -2.12 9.87
CA TRP A 172 2.39 -1.59 8.50
C TRP A 172 1.12 -0.78 8.23
N ALA A 173 1.04 -0.13 7.09
CA ALA A 173 -0.15 0.59 6.64
C ALA A 173 -0.33 0.40 5.14
N THR A 174 -1.53 0.72 4.61
CA THR A 174 -1.79 0.69 3.17
C THR A 174 -0.84 1.63 2.43
N GLY A 175 -0.33 1.18 1.27
CA GLY A 175 0.76 1.83 0.53
C GLY A 175 0.42 3.12 -0.20
N ALA A 176 -0.79 3.69 -0.01
CA ALA A 176 -1.23 4.86 -0.77
C ALA A 176 -0.41 6.13 -0.48
N ALA A 177 0.12 6.30 0.74
CA ALA A 177 1.03 7.38 1.11
C ALA A 177 2.02 6.91 2.17
N MET A 178 3.31 6.88 1.84
CA MET A 178 4.38 6.43 2.73
C MET A 178 5.63 7.29 2.55
N LEU A 179 6.08 7.96 3.60
CA LEU A 179 7.38 8.62 3.61
C LEU A 179 8.43 7.65 4.15
N LEU A 180 9.50 7.48 3.38
CA LEU A 180 10.60 6.55 3.65
C LEU A 180 11.87 7.35 3.88
N THR A 181 12.61 7.10 4.96
CA THR A 181 13.91 7.70 5.18
C THR A 181 14.97 7.04 4.28
N ARG A 182 16.01 7.77 3.89
CA ARG A 182 17.11 7.22 3.08
C ARG A 182 17.78 6.04 3.80
N SER A 183 18.05 6.17 5.07
CA SER A 183 18.65 5.09 5.87
C SER A 183 17.80 3.81 5.87
N CYS A 184 16.47 3.94 5.93
CA CYS A 184 15.57 2.79 5.83
C CYS A 184 15.60 2.18 4.43
N LEU A 185 15.57 3.00 3.38
CA LEU A 185 15.65 2.53 1.99
C LEU A 185 16.95 1.77 1.73
N ASP A 186 18.08 2.31 2.19
CA ASP A 186 19.40 1.71 1.98
C ASP A 186 19.55 0.37 2.73
N ALA A 187 19.03 0.28 3.95
CA ALA A 187 19.08 -0.94 4.75
C ALA A 187 18.06 -2.01 4.28
N THR A 188 16.89 -1.58 3.79
CA THR A 188 15.81 -2.50 3.38
C THR A 188 15.99 -2.97 1.94
N GLY A 189 16.62 -2.15 1.09
CA GLY A 189 16.83 -2.40 -0.32
C GLY A 189 15.57 -2.19 -1.18
N ARG A 190 15.58 -2.80 -2.35
CA ARG A 190 14.51 -2.63 -3.35
C ARG A 190 13.18 -3.22 -2.88
N TRP A 191 12.09 -2.66 -3.39
CA TRP A 191 10.76 -3.27 -3.30
C TRP A 191 10.71 -4.57 -4.10
N ASP A 192 10.00 -5.56 -3.58
CA ASP A 192 9.89 -6.87 -4.23
C ASP A 192 8.87 -6.81 -5.40
N GLU A 193 9.39 -6.79 -6.62
CA GLU A 193 8.60 -6.69 -7.85
C GLU A 193 7.77 -7.94 -8.16
N THR A 194 7.99 -9.04 -7.43
CA THR A 194 7.19 -10.26 -7.60
C THR A 194 5.76 -10.11 -7.07
N PHE A 195 5.51 -9.09 -6.23
CA PHE A 195 4.16 -8.68 -5.86
C PHE A 195 3.62 -7.69 -6.89
N PHE A 196 3.16 -7.92 -7.97
CA PHE A 196 2.70 -6.95 -8.96
C PHE A 196 1.89 -5.79 -8.34
N LEU A 197 0.93 -6.11 -7.46
CA LEU A 197 0.10 -5.18 -6.71
C LEU A 197 -0.41 -5.85 -5.43
N TYR A 198 -0.42 -5.13 -4.31
CA TYR A 198 -0.75 -5.57 -2.95
C TYR A 198 0.30 -6.49 -2.32
N SER A 199 0.54 -6.30 -1.05
CA SER A 199 1.52 -6.95 -0.16
C SER A 199 2.98 -6.54 -0.38
N GLU A 200 3.33 -5.77 -1.40
CA GLU A 200 4.64 -5.15 -1.55
C GLU A 200 4.95 -4.20 -0.40
N GLU A 201 3.98 -3.39 0.04
CA GLU A 201 4.10 -2.51 1.21
C GLU A 201 4.18 -3.31 2.51
N THR A 202 3.45 -4.42 2.61
CA THR A 202 3.51 -5.31 3.77
C THR A 202 4.90 -5.95 3.89
N ASP A 203 5.46 -6.42 2.76
CA ASP A 203 6.80 -7.00 2.70
C ASP A 203 7.87 -5.97 3.02
N PHE A 204 7.80 -4.78 2.40
CA PHE A 204 8.76 -3.71 2.65
C PHE A 204 8.74 -3.27 4.11
N ALA A 205 7.55 -3.05 4.69
CA ALA A 205 7.37 -2.70 6.09
C ALA A 205 7.95 -3.77 7.04
N ALA A 206 7.74 -5.05 6.74
CA ALA A 206 8.27 -6.13 7.55
C ALA A 206 9.81 -6.25 7.45
N ARG A 207 10.40 -6.02 6.27
CA ARG A 207 11.87 -5.97 6.11
C ARG A 207 12.46 -4.76 6.83
N ALA A 208 11.83 -3.59 6.75
CA ALA A 208 12.24 -2.40 7.49
C ALA A 208 12.25 -2.64 9.01
N ARG A 209 11.20 -3.26 9.56
CA ARG A 209 11.16 -3.63 10.99
C ARG A 209 12.24 -4.66 11.35
N SER A 210 12.50 -5.63 10.48
CA SER A 210 13.58 -6.60 10.68
C SER A 210 14.97 -5.95 10.65
N ALA A 211 15.13 -4.82 9.95
CA ALA A 211 16.34 -3.99 9.95
C ALA A 211 16.42 -3.01 11.15
N GLY A 212 15.48 -3.08 12.08
CA GLY A 212 15.46 -2.27 13.31
C GLY A 212 14.73 -0.93 13.20
N PHE A 213 14.06 -0.63 12.09
CA PHE A 213 13.30 0.60 11.92
C PHE A 213 11.87 0.50 12.46
N ARG A 214 11.38 1.63 12.97
CA ARG A 214 9.99 1.81 13.40
C ARG A 214 9.16 2.40 12.26
N ILE A 215 7.88 2.07 12.24
CA ILE A 215 6.89 2.65 11.34
C ILE A 215 5.95 3.51 12.16
N LEU A 216 5.99 4.82 11.93
CA LEU A 216 5.25 5.79 12.71
C LEU A 216 3.98 6.24 11.99
N TYR A 217 2.86 6.16 12.63
CA TYR A 217 1.63 6.83 12.22
C TYR A 217 1.59 8.27 12.76
N GLU A 218 1.41 9.25 11.84
CA GLU A 218 1.35 10.68 12.14
C GLU A 218 -0.06 11.23 11.84
N PRO A 219 -0.95 11.34 12.83
CA PRO A 219 -2.33 11.76 12.61
C PRO A 219 -2.47 13.24 12.21
N ALA A 220 -1.48 14.08 12.52
CA ALA A 220 -1.51 15.49 12.11
C ALA A 220 -1.23 15.69 10.61
N ALA A 221 -0.61 14.70 9.95
CA ALA A 221 -0.47 14.67 8.50
C ALA A 221 -1.69 14.02 7.88
N VAL A 222 -2.58 14.80 7.28
CA VAL A 222 -3.85 14.31 6.74
C VAL A 222 -3.81 14.25 5.22
N VAL A 223 -4.29 13.14 4.65
CA VAL A 223 -4.52 12.96 3.21
C VAL A 223 -5.92 12.39 2.98
N THR A 224 -6.57 12.79 1.88
CA THR A 224 -7.86 12.21 1.46
C THR A 224 -7.61 11.22 0.34
N HIS A 225 -8.18 10.02 0.43
CA HIS A 225 -7.99 8.93 -0.52
C HIS A 225 -9.35 8.48 -1.07
N VAL A 226 -9.49 8.48 -2.37
CA VAL A 226 -10.72 8.04 -3.03
C VAL A 226 -10.92 6.54 -2.86
N GLY A 227 -9.94 5.72 -3.19
CA GLY A 227 -9.81 4.29 -2.91
C GLY A 227 -11.06 3.42 -3.05
N GLY A 228 -10.90 2.13 -2.77
CA GLY A 228 -12.05 1.21 -2.64
C GLY A 228 -12.14 0.12 -3.70
N ASP A 229 -11.46 0.23 -4.84
CA ASP A 229 -11.59 -0.66 -6.00
C ASP A 229 -11.26 -2.14 -5.71
N SER A 230 -10.30 -2.40 -4.81
CA SER A 230 -9.92 -3.75 -4.42
C SER A 230 -11.05 -4.56 -3.75
N MET A 231 -12.06 -3.88 -3.22
CA MET A 231 -13.18 -4.53 -2.54
C MET A 231 -14.28 -4.96 -3.51
N VAL A 232 -14.38 -4.30 -4.67
CA VAL A 232 -15.45 -4.50 -5.65
C VAL A 232 -14.95 -5.20 -6.93
N SER A 233 -13.70 -4.99 -7.32
CA SER A 233 -13.10 -5.62 -8.49
C SER A 233 -12.74 -7.08 -8.23
N PRO A 234 -13.30 -8.06 -8.98
CA PRO A 234 -12.93 -9.48 -8.86
C PRO A 234 -11.44 -9.73 -9.10
N ARG A 235 -10.83 -9.03 -10.08
CA ARG A 235 -9.41 -9.14 -10.43
C ARG A 235 -8.52 -8.63 -9.30
N LEU A 236 -8.76 -7.42 -8.82
CA LEU A 236 -7.97 -6.81 -7.75
C LEU A 236 -8.12 -7.58 -6.42
N ARG A 237 -9.32 -8.08 -6.12
CA ARG A 237 -9.53 -8.93 -4.96
C ARG A 237 -8.75 -10.24 -5.04
N SER A 238 -8.70 -10.86 -6.22
CA SER A 238 -7.90 -12.07 -6.45
C SER A 238 -6.41 -11.82 -6.26
N MET A 239 -5.87 -10.70 -6.80
CA MET A 239 -4.48 -10.30 -6.56
C MET A 239 -4.17 -10.13 -5.07
N LEU A 240 -5.03 -9.41 -4.36
CA LEU A 240 -4.86 -9.13 -2.93
C LEU A 240 -4.77 -10.43 -2.11
N VAL A 241 -5.69 -11.38 -2.30
CA VAL A 241 -5.69 -12.60 -1.48
C VAL A 241 -4.54 -13.55 -1.87
N VAL A 242 -4.20 -13.65 -3.16
CA VAL A 242 -3.09 -14.47 -3.63
C VAL A 242 -1.76 -13.93 -3.08
N ASN A 243 -1.51 -12.63 -3.19
CA ASN A 243 -0.27 -12.02 -2.71
C ASN A 243 -0.17 -12.03 -1.18
N ARG A 244 -1.28 -11.86 -0.48
CA ARG A 244 -1.32 -12.02 0.99
C ARG A 244 -0.88 -13.42 1.43
N LEU A 245 -1.28 -14.47 0.71
CA LEU A 245 -0.82 -15.83 0.96
C LEU A 245 0.65 -16.04 0.58
N ARG A 246 1.10 -15.47 -0.54
CA ARG A 246 2.53 -15.52 -0.95
C ARG A 246 3.41 -14.86 0.12
N TYR A 247 3.04 -13.67 0.59
CA TYR A 247 3.72 -12.99 1.69
C TYR A 247 3.82 -13.87 2.94
N PHE A 248 2.68 -14.40 3.40
CA PHE A 248 2.62 -15.22 4.60
C PHE A 248 3.48 -16.47 4.49
N ARG A 249 3.39 -17.17 3.36
CA ARG A 249 4.11 -18.42 3.10
C ARG A 249 5.63 -18.24 3.04
N ARG A 250 6.12 -17.09 2.56
CA ARG A 250 7.56 -16.80 2.51
C ARG A 250 8.18 -16.61 3.91
N ARG A 251 7.36 -16.35 4.91
CA ARG A 251 7.80 -16.02 6.27
C ARG A 251 7.46 -17.08 7.31
N HIS A 252 6.67 -18.07 6.93
CA HIS A 252 6.15 -19.08 7.87
C HIS A 252 6.28 -20.48 7.29
N GLY A 253 6.47 -21.46 8.19
CA GLY A 253 6.54 -22.87 7.81
C GLY A 253 5.21 -23.45 7.28
N PRO A 254 5.24 -24.65 6.72
CA PRO A 254 4.14 -25.24 5.97
C PRO A 254 2.83 -25.36 6.78
N LEU A 255 2.87 -25.82 8.03
CA LEU A 255 1.68 -25.98 8.85
C LEU A 255 0.94 -24.65 9.10
N ARG A 256 1.68 -23.60 9.43
CA ARG A 256 1.10 -22.26 9.61
C ARG A 256 0.55 -21.72 8.29
N SER A 257 1.22 -21.98 7.17
CA SER A 257 0.79 -21.56 5.85
C SER A 257 -0.50 -22.26 5.40
N ILE A 258 -0.66 -23.55 5.70
CA ILE A 258 -1.89 -24.28 5.44
C ILE A 258 -3.04 -23.71 6.30
N ALA A 259 -2.82 -23.50 7.59
CA ALA A 259 -3.82 -22.94 8.47
C ALA A 259 -4.26 -21.53 8.03
N PHE A 260 -3.30 -20.69 7.63
CA PHE A 260 -3.58 -19.34 7.11
C PHE A 260 -4.36 -19.40 5.78
N PHE A 261 -3.97 -20.28 4.85
CA PHE A 261 -4.69 -20.54 3.61
C PHE A 261 -6.15 -20.93 3.88
N THR A 262 -6.38 -21.90 4.79
CA THR A 262 -7.72 -22.36 5.15
C THR A 262 -8.59 -21.22 5.67
N ALA A 263 -8.04 -20.37 6.55
CA ALA A 263 -8.77 -19.23 7.09
C ALA A 263 -9.12 -18.19 6.01
N VAL A 264 -8.18 -17.87 5.11
CA VAL A 264 -8.42 -16.93 4.01
C VAL A 264 -9.43 -17.50 3.03
N LEU A 265 -9.30 -18.78 2.64
CA LEU A 265 -10.25 -19.44 1.74
C LEU A 265 -11.66 -19.47 2.34
N TRP A 266 -11.79 -19.82 3.62
CA TRP A 266 -13.07 -19.79 4.32
C TRP A 266 -13.71 -18.41 4.27
N ASN A 267 -12.95 -17.35 4.57
CA ASN A 267 -13.47 -15.98 4.49
C ASN A 267 -13.98 -15.62 3.10
N GLU A 268 -13.27 -16.03 2.04
CA GLU A 268 -13.69 -15.71 0.66
C GLU A 268 -14.91 -16.59 0.24
N LEU A 269 -14.96 -17.85 0.65
CA LEU A 269 -16.10 -18.73 0.38
C LEU A 269 -17.37 -18.24 1.05
N THR A 270 -17.33 -17.92 2.36
CA THR A 270 -18.51 -17.43 3.09
C THR A 270 -19.05 -16.12 2.49
N ARG A 271 -18.17 -15.17 2.14
CA ARG A 271 -18.56 -13.93 1.46
C ARG A 271 -19.11 -14.20 0.05
N GLY A 272 -18.53 -15.17 -0.64
CA GLY A 272 -18.99 -15.60 -1.97
C GLY A 272 -20.39 -16.19 -1.96
N VAL A 273 -20.71 -17.02 -0.96
CA VAL A 273 -22.05 -17.56 -0.74
C VAL A 273 -23.05 -16.44 -0.42
N LEU A 274 -22.64 -15.44 0.35
CA LEU A 274 -23.44 -14.25 0.64
C LEU A 274 -23.58 -13.26 -0.53
N GLY A 275 -23.23 -13.66 -1.76
CA GLY A 275 -23.45 -12.88 -2.98
C GLY A 275 -22.27 -12.03 -3.46
N ASN A 276 -21.15 -11.97 -2.74
CA ASN A 276 -20.00 -11.15 -3.14
C ASN A 276 -19.27 -11.79 -4.33
N ARG A 277 -19.40 -11.18 -5.53
CA ARG A 277 -18.78 -11.67 -6.76
C ARG A 277 -17.25 -11.63 -6.71
N ALA A 278 -16.67 -10.59 -6.12
CA ALA A 278 -15.22 -10.47 -5.98
C ALA A 278 -14.64 -11.56 -5.08
N ALA A 279 -15.32 -11.90 -3.97
CA ALA A 279 -14.93 -12.98 -3.09
C ALA A 279 -15.01 -14.36 -3.78
N ARG A 280 -16.02 -14.59 -4.62
CA ARG A 280 -16.10 -15.83 -5.42
C ARG A 280 -14.92 -15.97 -6.39
N ALA A 281 -14.55 -14.90 -7.08
CA ALA A 281 -13.38 -14.91 -7.96
C ALA A 281 -12.08 -15.15 -7.17
N ALA A 282 -11.93 -14.48 -6.03
CA ALA A 282 -10.80 -14.66 -5.14
C ALA A 282 -10.68 -16.09 -4.61
N ALA A 283 -11.78 -16.72 -4.18
CA ALA A 283 -11.78 -18.12 -3.75
C ALA A 283 -11.34 -19.07 -4.88
N ARG A 284 -11.80 -18.83 -6.12
CA ARG A 284 -11.35 -19.59 -7.30
C ARG A 284 -9.84 -19.41 -7.57
N ALA A 285 -9.33 -18.17 -7.52
CA ALA A 285 -7.92 -17.87 -7.71
C ALA A 285 -7.01 -18.53 -6.65
N LEU A 286 -7.52 -18.74 -5.43
CA LEU A 286 -6.80 -19.43 -4.37
C LEU A 286 -6.60 -20.92 -4.68
N VAL A 287 -7.63 -21.59 -5.20
CA VAL A 287 -7.59 -23.05 -5.41
C VAL A 287 -7.16 -23.43 -6.82
N SER A 288 -7.33 -22.55 -7.82
CA SER A 288 -7.00 -22.81 -9.23
C SER A 288 -5.96 -21.81 -9.76
N PRO A 289 -4.74 -22.25 -10.12
CA PRO A 289 -3.75 -21.38 -10.74
C PRO A 289 -4.23 -20.70 -12.03
N SER A 290 -5.02 -21.40 -12.85
CA SER A 290 -5.56 -20.86 -14.11
C SER A 290 -6.60 -19.74 -13.93
N ALA A 291 -7.17 -19.60 -12.72
CA ALA A 291 -8.10 -18.53 -12.40
C ALA A 291 -7.40 -17.28 -11.82
N ARG A 292 -6.08 -17.31 -11.68
CA ARG A 292 -5.31 -16.17 -11.18
C ARG A 292 -5.13 -15.12 -12.26
N PRO A 293 -5.09 -13.82 -11.88
CA PRO A 293 -4.71 -12.75 -12.79
C PRO A 293 -3.33 -13.03 -13.43
N VAL A 294 -3.22 -12.80 -14.73
CA VAL A 294 -2.01 -13.15 -15.50
C VAL A 294 -0.78 -12.37 -15.03
N GLU A 295 -0.97 -11.17 -14.49
CA GLU A 295 0.09 -10.30 -13.97
C GLU A 295 0.81 -10.90 -12.77
N LEU A 296 0.18 -11.80 -12.07
CA LEU A 296 0.83 -12.48 -10.94
C LEU A 296 1.81 -13.55 -11.40
N ALA A 297 1.85 -13.88 -12.70
CA ALA A 297 2.76 -14.86 -13.32
C ALA A 297 2.97 -16.13 -12.45
N CYS A 298 1.91 -16.54 -11.76
CA CYS A 298 2.03 -17.40 -10.60
C CYS A 298 2.07 -18.87 -10.97
N SER A 299 3.26 -19.40 -11.19
CA SER A 299 3.55 -20.81 -10.97
C SER A 299 3.61 -21.20 -9.48
N ASP A 300 3.64 -20.23 -8.56
CA ASP A 300 3.79 -20.47 -7.14
C ASP A 300 2.60 -21.23 -6.57
N ARG A 301 2.87 -22.38 -5.96
CA ARG A 301 1.87 -23.12 -5.19
C ARG A 301 1.57 -22.34 -3.91
N LEU A 302 0.30 -22.04 -3.67
CA LEU A 302 -0.14 -21.32 -2.46
C LEU A 302 -0.23 -22.23 -1.24
N VAL A 303 -0.32 -23.55 -1.47
CA VAL A 303 -0.33 -24.57 -0.40
C VAL A 303 0.96 -25.40 -0.52
N PRO A 304 1.71 -25.62 0.56
CA PRO A 304 2.83 -26.56 0.59
C PRO A 304 2.34 -27.98 0.24
N ARG A 305 3.19 -28.79 -0.41
CA ARG A 305 2.93 -30.22 -0.57
C ARG A 305 3.11 -30.95 0.75
#